data_436e49292331b152e6988f3e6cf86e3b
#
_entry.id   436e49292331b152e6988f3e6cf86e3b
#
_cell.length_a   1.000
_cell.length_b   1.000
_cell.length_c   1.000
_cell.angle_alpha   90.00
_cell.angle_beta   90.00
_cell.angle_gamma   90.00
#
_symmetry.space_group_name_H-M   'P 1'
#
loop_
_entity.id
_entity.type
_entity.pdbx_description
1 polymer ?
#
loop_
_entity_poly.entity_id
_entity_poly.type
_entity_poly.pdbx_seq_one_letter_code
_entity_poly.pdbx_strand_id
1 'polypeptide(L)'
;VKQIIATVPLFDLGRGAFCDASLFQGIDLDTLRSIEADWTPIFDAAAPENPPEDAHWEWAAKALQALQNPLSYELFGIEADARTQGMMLVVKGGPKCFSRHPEHPRAPLIYVDFLATAPWNRPGLTATPTYKGVGRLLFMTAVSLSIEEEFAGRIGLHSLPGAEAFYRNRLNMTDMGKDDAYQNLRYFELSTTQARQLIAARP
;
A
#
# COMPACT_ATOMS: atom_id res chain seq x y z
N VAL A 1 6.10 -10.67 -14.56
CA VAL A 1 6.24 -11.98 -13.88
C VAL A 1 6.39 -11.70 -12.39
N LYS A 2 5.62 -12.42 -11.56
CA LYS A 2 5.71 -12.36 -10.09
C LYS A 2 7.05 -12.95 -9.62
N GLN A 3 7.74 -12.21 -8.76
CA GLN A 3 9.01 -12.62 -8.16
C GLN A 3 8.94 -12.42 -6.64
N ILE A 4 9.24 -13.46 -5.86
CA ILE A 4 9.39 -13.34 -4.41
C ILE A 4 10.74 -12.66 -4.14
N ILE A 5 10.71 -11.53 -3.44
CA ILE A 5 11.88 -10.70 -3.14
C ILE A 5 12.32 -10.76 -1.68
N ALA A 6 11.42 -11.15 -0.76
CA ALA A 6 11.75 -11.34 0.64
C ALA A 6 10.73 -12.23 1.36
N THR A 7 11.14 -12.81 2.49
CA THR A 7 10.25 -13.34 3.52
C THR A 7 10.12 -12.30 4.63
N VAL A 8 8.88 -11.99 5.02
CA VAL A 8 8.58 -10.96 6.02
C VAL A 8 7.69 -11.51 7.14
N PRO A 9 7.89 -11.08 8.40
CA PRO A 9 7.04 -11.51 9.50
C PRO A 9 5.66 -10.84 9.40
N LEU A 10 4.59 -11.64 9.41
CA LEU A 10 3.21 -11.18 9.43
C LEU A 10 2.50 -11.71 10.69
N PHE A 11 1.80 -10.84 11.42
CA PHE A 11 1.14 -11.26 12.66
C PHE A 11 -0.21 -11.92 12.36
N ASP A 12 -0.32 -13.21 12.66
CA ASP A 12 -1.54 -14.01 12.57
C ASP A 12 -2.36 -13.81 13.85
N LEU A 13 -3.54 -13.21 13.71
CA LEU A 13 -4.43 -12.91 14.83
C LEU A 13 -5.09 -14.15 15.42
N GLY A 14 -5.33 -15.19 14.60
CA GLY A 14 -5.89 -16.46 15.05
C GLY A 14 -4.92 -17.28 15.89
N ARG A 15 -3.63 -17.26 15.50
CA ARG A 15 -2.56 -17.96 16.23
C ARG A 15 -1.95 -17.12 17.35
N GLY A 16 -2.16 -15.77 17.34
CA GLY A 16 -1.53 -14.86 18.28
C GLY A 16 0.00 -14.78 18.14
N ALA A 17 0.55 -15.08 16.96
CA ALA A 17 1.97 -15.21 16.70
C ALA A 17 2.35 -14.69 15.31
N PHE A 18 3.64 -14.41 15.11
CA PHE A 18 4.16 -14.13 13.78
C PHE A 18 4.30 -15.42 12.95
N CYS A 19 3.96 -15.32 11.67
CA CYS A 19 4.22 -16.33 10.65
C CYS A 19 5.03 -15.71 9.49
N ASP A 20 5.64 -16.56 8.68
CA ASP A 20 6.35 -16.14 7.49
C ASP A 20 5.34 -15.83 6.37
N ALA A 21 5.51 -14.67 5.74
CA ALA A 21 4.79 -14.26 4.55
C ALA A 21 5.79 -13.92 3.43
N SER A 22 5.37 -14.13 2.19
CA SER A 22 6.19 -13.78 1.02
C SER A 22 5.86 -12.36 0.55
N LEU A 23 6.86 -11.50 0.51
CA LEU A 23 6.81 -10.23 -0.22
C LEU A 23 7.20 -10.49 -1.67
N PHE A 24 6.35 -10.10 -2.60
CA PHE A 24 6.62 -10.25 -4.03
C PHE A 24 6.54 -8.92 -4.77
N GLN A 25 7.29 -8.85 -5.88
CA GLN A 25 7.31 -7.78 -6.86
C GLN A 25 6.75 -8.30 -8.18
N GLY A 26 6.04 -7.43 -8.93
CA GLY A 26 5.34 -7.82 -10.14
C GLY A 26 4.11 -8.67 -9.84
N ILE A 27 3.44 -9.15 -10.89
CA ILE A 27 2.26 -9.99 -10.76
C ILE A 27 2.14 -10.92 -11.95
N ASP A 28 1.50 -12.07 -11.77
CA ASP A 28 1.09 -12.99 -12.81
C ASP A 28 -0.44 -13.11 -12.89
N LEU A 29 -0.92 -13.76 -13.95
CA LEU A 29 -2.34 -13.91 -14.20
C LEU A 29 -3.04 -14.74 -13.12
N ASP A 30 -2.36 -15.71 -12.53
CA ASP A 30 -2.96 -16.58 -11.52
C ASP A 30 -3.16 -15.82 -10.21
N THR A 31 -2.19 -14.97 -9.83
CA THR A 31 -2.33 -14.07 -8.69
C THR A 31 -3.48 -13.07 -8.91
N LEU A 32 -3.60 -12.48 -10.13
CA LEU A 32 -4.71 -11.57 -10.45
C LEU A 32 -6.07 -12.26 -10.34
N ARG A 33 -6.22 -13.44 -10.93
CA ARG A 33 -7.46 -14.24 -10.85
C ARG A 33 -7.82 -14.60 -9.42
N SER A 34 -6.81 -14.96 -8.60
CA SER A 34 -7.02 -15.26 -7.19
C SER A 34 -7.52 -14.04 -6.42
N ILE A 35 -6.95 -12.85 -6.67
CA ILE A 35 -7.42 -11.61 -6.05
C ILE A 35 -8.88 -11.32 -6.42
N GLU A 36 -9.22 -11.37 -7.69
CA GLU A 36 -10.59 -11.13 -8.16
C GLU A 36 -11.58 -12.15 -7.59
N ALA A 37 -11.23 -13.45 -7.62
CA ALA A 37 -12.06 -14.51 -7.09
C ALA A 37 -12.27 -14.43 -5.57
N ASP A 38 -11.25 -13.98 -4.83
CA ASP A 38 -11.26 -13.99 -3.38
C ASP A 38 -11.79 -12.68 -2.77
N TRP A 39 -11.47 -11.52 -3.38
CA TRP A 39 -11.78 -10.22 -2.80
C TRP A 39 -13.15 -9.68 -3.23
N THR A 40 -13.50 -9.82 -4.51
CA THR A 40 -14.73 -9.27 -5.08
C THR A 40 -15.99 -9.76 -4.37
N PRO A 41 -16.18 -11.07 -4.08
CA PRO A 41 -17.39 -11.52 -3.40
C PRO A 41 -17.59 -10.93 -2.00
N ILE A 42 -16.49 -10.61 -1.30
CA ILE A 42 -16.57 -9.99 0.04
C ILE A 42 -16.93 -8.50 -0.08
N PHE A 43 -16.41 -7.81 -1.08
CA PHE A 43 -16.80 -6.43 -1.36
C PHE A 43 -18.27 -6.33 -1.80
N ASP A 44 -18.72 -7.24 -2.66
CA ASP A 44 -20.10 -7.29 -3.13
C ASP A 44 -21.10 -7.62 -2.01
N ALA A 45 -20.67 -8.41 -1.03
CA ALA A 45 -21.47 -8.73 0.16
C ALA A 45 -21.47 -7.63 1.21
N ALA A 46 -20.62 -6.61 1.11
CA ALA A 46 -20.63 -5.45 1.98
C ALA A 46 -21.92 -4.65 1.80
N ALA A 47 -22.34 -3.90 2.85
CA ALA A 47 -23.58 -3.14 2.82
C ALA A 47 -23.64 -2.19 1.61
N PRO A 48 -24.63 -2.32 0.72
CA PRO A 48 -24.72 -1.53 -0.51
C PRO A 48 -24.75 -0.01 -0.27
N GLU A 49 -25.27 0.41 0.87
CA GLU A 49 -25.36 1.82 1.28
C GLU A 49 -24.02 2.41 1.74
N ASN A 50 -23.02 1.58 2.00
CA ASN A 50 -21.69 2.04 2.41
C ASN A 50 -20.59 1.05 1.91
N PRO A 51 -20.38 0.96 0.59
CA PRO A 51 -19.36 0.07 0.03
C PRO A 51 -17.97 0.54 0.45
N PRO A 52 -16.99 -0.37 0.56
CA PRO A 52 -15.60 0.02 0.76
C PRO A 52 -15.13 0.99 -0.34
N GLU A 53 -14.44 2.06 0.05
CA GLU A 53 -14.02 3.13 -0.87
C GLU A 53 -13.15 2.62 -2.03
N ASP A 54 -12.42 1.51 -1.83
CA ASP A 54 -11.55 0.86 -2.80
C ASP A 54 -12.16 -0.39 -3.48
N ALA A 55 -13.44 -0.70 -3.23
CA ALA A 55 -14.11 -1.86 -3.81
C ALA A 55 -14.13 -1.86 -5.35
N HIS A 56 -14.11 -0.66 -5.95
CA HIS A 56 -14.07 -0.46 -7.40
C HIS A 56 -12.66 -0.56 -8.02
N TRP A 57 -11.63 -0.87 -7.24
CA TRP A 57 -10.27 -0.95 -7.74
C TRP A 57 -10.02 -2.25 -8.51
N GLU A 58 -9.76 -2.12 -9.80
CA GLU A 58 -9.42 -3.22 -10.69
C GLU A 58 -7.90 -3.46 -10.68
N TRP A 59 -7.45 -4.51 -10.00
CA TRP A 59 -6.03 -4.84 -9.92
C TRP A 59 -5.44 -5.27 -11.26
N ALA A 60 -6.25 -5.86 -12.16
CA ALA A 60 -5.84 -6.19 -13.53
C ALA A 60 -5.45 -4.93 -14.32
N ALA A 61 -6.23 -3.85 -14.25
CA ALA A 61 -5.92 -2.59 -14.90
C ALA A 61 -4.63 -1.97 -14.36
N LYS A 62 -4.43 -2.01 -13.02
CA LYS A 62 -3.22 -1.51 -12.36
C LYS A 62 -1.97 -2.32 -12.74
N ALA A 63 -2.10 -3.63 -12.83
CA ALA A 63 -1.03 -4.51 -13.28
C ALA A 63 -0.62 -4.23 -14.74
N LEU A 64 -1.61 -4.02 -15.61
CA LEU A 64 -1.36 -3.65 -17.01
C LEU A 64 -0.62 -2.31 -17.10
N GLN A 65 -1.01 -1.31 -16.31
CA GLN A 65 -0.33 -0.02 -16.23
C GLN A 65 1.15 -0.18 -15.84
N ALA A 66 1.45 -1.00 -14.83
CA ALA A 66 2.82 -1.28 -14.41
C ALA A 66 3.62 -2.01 -15.49
N LEU A 67 3.02 -3.00 -16.17
CA LEU A 67 3.67 -3.73 -17.26
C LEU A 67 3.98 -2.86 -18.47
N GLN A 68 3.10 -1.92 -18.81
CA GLN A 68 3.29 -0.99 -19.94
C GLN A 68 4.32 0.11 -19.64
N ASN A 69 4.56 0.41 -18.37
CA ASN A 69 5.44 1.50 -17.93
C ASN A 69 6.40 1.04 -16.80
N PRO A 70 7.24 0.01 -17.04
CA PRO A 70 8.03 -0.63 -15.98
C PRO A 70 9.11 0.27 -15.37
N LEU A 71 9.50 1.35 -16.05
CA LEU A 71 10.44 2.33 -15.51
C LEU A 71 9.80 3.30 -14.52
N SER A 72 8.48 3.47 -14.61
CA SER A 72 7.75 4.46 -13.80
C SER A 72 6.89 3.83 -12.72
N TYR A 73 6.49 2.58 -12.88
CA TYR A 73 5.56 1.90 -11.97
C TYR A 73 6.14 0.58 -11.47
N GLU A 74 5.91 0.30 -10.20
CA GLU A 74 6.17 -1.00 -9.61
C GLU A 74 4.98 -1.50 -8.80
N LEU A 75 4.77 -2.82 -8.84
CA LEU A 75 3.67 -3.47 -8.15
C LEU A 75 4.25 -4.47 -7.16
N PHE A 76 3.78 -4.38 -5.92
CA PHE A 76 4.16 -5.25 -4.81
C PHE A 76 2.93 -5.92 -4.20
N GLY A 77 3.14 -7.08 -3.60
CA GLY A 77 2.11 -7.73 -2.80
C GLY A 77 2.70 -8.61 -1.72
N ILE A 78 1.84 -8.98 -0.77
CA ILE A 78 2.16 -9.89 0.32
C ILE A 78 1.28 -11.13 0.18
N GLU A 79 1.89 -12.32 0.27
CA GLU A 79 1.21 -13.61 0.25
C GLU A 79 1.50 -14.38 1.53
N ALA A 80 0.45 -14.93 2.14
CA ALA A 80 0.52 -15.87 3.25
C ALA A 80 -0.61 -16.89 3.10
N ASP A 81 -0.37 -18.15 3.50
CA ASP A 81 -1.29 -19.28 3.36
C ASP A 81 -1.86 -19.41 1.93
N ALA A 82 -0.97 -19.26 0.92
CA ALA A 82 -1.26 -19.32 -0.51
C ALA A 82 -2.32 -18.30 -0.99
N ARG A 83 -2.56 -17.22 -0.24
CA ARG A 83 -3.50 -16.12 -0.59
C ARG A 83 -2.83 -14.77 -0.52
N THR A 84 -3.22 -13.88 -1.44
CA THR A 84 -2.74 -12.49 -1.44
C THR A 84 -3.38 -11.71 -0.30
N GLN A 85 -2.56 -11.20 0.61
CA GLN A 85 -2.97 -10.47 1.81
C GLN A 85 -3.05 -8.96 1.61
N GLY A 86 -2.40 -8.44 0.59
CA GLY A 86 -2.43 -7.02 0.23
C GLY A 86 -1.63 -6.74 -1.02
N MET A 87 -1.94 -5.61 -1.66
CA MET A 87 -1.33 -5.15 -2.91
C MET A 87 -1.00 -3.66 -2.83
N MET A 88 0.05 -3.26 -3.53
CA MET A 88 0.47 -1.87 -3.64
C MET A 88 1.01 -1.59 -5.04
N LEU A 89 0.56 -0.48 -5.65
CA LEU A 89 1.17 0.11 -6.84
C LEU A 89 1.87 1.40 -6.45
N VAL A 90 3.12 1.53 -6.84
CA VAL A 90 3.91 2.75 -6.63
C VAL A 90 4.35 3.37 -7.96
N VAL A 91 4.60 4.67 -7.92
CA VAL A 91 5.13 5.46 -9.03
C VAL A 91 6.50 6.00 -8.63
N LYS A 92 7.51 5.82 -9.51
CA LYS A 92 8.90 6.24 -9.29
C LYS A 92 9.30 7.48 -10.10
N GLY A 93 8.47 7.90 -11.04
CA GLY A 93 8.77 9.02 -11.93
C GLY A 93 7.53 9.78 -12.39
N GLY A 94 7.73 11.02 -12.79
CA GLY A 94 6.65 11.89 -13.25
C GLY A 94 6.23 12.95 -12.23
N PRO A 95 5.20 13.76 -12.54
CA PRO A 95 4.84 14.96 -11.77
C PRO A 95 4.46 14.69 -10.31
N LYS A 96 3.92 13.50 -10.00
CA LYS A 96 3.54 13.10 -8.64
C LYS A 96 4.72 12.79 -7.72
N CYS A 97 5.92 12.55 -8.30
CA CYS A 97 7.09 12.07 -7.58
C CYS A 97 8.02 13.20 -7.08
N PHE A 98 7.44 14.36 -6.79
CA PHE A 98 8.16 15.49 -6.21
C PHE A 98 7.50 15.97 -4.94
N SER A 99 8.32 16.09 -3.88
CA SER A 99 7.90 16.53 -2.55
C SER A 99 7.32 17.93 -2.55
N ARG A 100 6.24 18.11 -1.81
CA ARG A 100 5.64 19.40 -1.43
C ARG A 100 6.01 19.79 0.01
N HIS A 101 6.71 18.87 0.72
CA HIS A 101 7.09 19.07 2.13
C HIS A 101 8.12 20.22 2.26
N PRO A 102 7.93 21.16 3.21
CA PRO A 102 8.81 22.31 3.37
C PRO A 102 10.27 21.96 3.70
N GLU A 103 10.52 20.82 4.34
CA GLU A 103 11.91 20.36 4.60
C GLU A 103 12.66 19.94 3.32
N HIS A 104 11.94 19.51 2.28
CA HIS A 104 12.53 18.93 1.08
C HIS A 104 11.78 19.38 -0.19
N PRO A 105 11.61 20.68 -0.45
CA PRO A 105 10.80 21.14 -1.55
C PRO A 105 11.33 20.64 -2.90
N ARG A 106 10.44 20.02 -3.68
CA ARG A 106 10.74 19.44 -5.00
C ARG A 106 11.77 18.30 -5.01
N ALA A 107 12.17 17.77 -3.85
CA ALA A 107 13.00 16.57 -3.81
C ALA A 107 12.23 15.36 -4.35
N PRO A 108 12.90 14.39 -5.01
CA PRO A 108 12.23 13.20 -5.50
C PRO A 108 11.69 12.34 -4.35
N LEU A 109 10.57 11.67 -4.59
CA LEU A 109 9.94 10.74 -3.68
C LEU A 109 9.31 9.57 -4.44
N ILE A 110 9.03 8.47 -3.77
CA ILE A 110 8.12 7.42 -4.26
C ILE A 110 6.69 7.84 -3.96
N TYR A 111 5.83 7.77 -4.97
CA TYR A 111 4.41 8.04 -4.80
C TYR A 111 3.63 6.72 -4.71
N VAL A 112 2.94 6.47 -3.60
CA VAL A 112 2.05 5.32 -3.44
C VAL A 112 0.71 5.67 -4.09
N ASP A 113 0.44 5.10 -5.27
CA ASP A 113 -0.76 5.37 -6.05
C ASP A 113 -1.96 4.56 -5.54
N PHE A 114 -1.72 3.28 -5.22
CA PHE A 114 -2.72 2.38 -4.63
C PHE A 114 -2.08 1.50 -3.56
N LEU A 115 -2.76 1.34 -2.43
CA LEU A 115 -2.42 0.40 -1.38
C LEU A 115 -3.70 -0.16 -0.78
N ALA A 116 -3.90 -1.48 -0.88
CA ALA A 116 -5.05 -2.16 -0.31
C ALA A 116 -4.63 -3.41 0.46
N THR A 117 -5.35 -3.70 1.54
CA THR A 117 -5.27 -4.98 2.25
C THR A 117 -6.45 -5.85 1.88
N ALA A 118 -6.28 -7.16 1.88
CA ALA A 118 -7.35 -8.10 1.61
C ALA A 118 -8.55 -7.85 2.54
N PRO A 119 -9.79 -8.04 2.07
CA PRO A 119 -10.99 -7.70 2.83
C PRO A 119 -11.10 -8.46 4.16
N TRP A 120 -10.63 -9.70 4.24
CA TRP A 120 -10.60 -10.48 5.49
C TRP A 120 -9.56 -9.99 6.53
N ASN A 121 -8.72 -9.01 6.19
CA ASN A 121 -7.79 -8.36 7.12
C ASN A 121 -8.33 -7.02 7.64
N ARG A 122 -9.57 -6.64 7.29
CA ARG A 122 -10.17 -5.34 7.62
C ARG A 122 -11.27 -5.50 8.66
N PRO A 123 -11.11 -4.91 9.87
CA PRO A 123 -12.13 -4.99 10.93
C PRO A 123 -13.51 -4.47 10.50
N GLY A 124 -13.59 -3.59 9.50
CA GLY A 124 -14.87 -3.06 8.98
C GLY A 124 -15.61 -4.04 8.04
N LEU A 125 -14.93 -5.07 7.52
CA LEU A 125 -15.48 -6.05 6.57
C LEU A 125 -15.59 -7.45 7.15
N THR A 126 -14.89 -7.74 8.25
CA THR A 126 -14.96 -9.03 8.93
C THR A 126 -14.93 -8.83 10.45
N ALA A 127 -15.67 -9.68 11.17
CA ALA A 127 -15.65 -9.68 12.63
C ALA A 127 -14.32 -10.23 13.20
N THR A 128 -13.65 -11.10 12.45
CA THR A 128 -12.41 -11.77 12.85
C THR A 128 -11.33 -11.58 11.78
N PRO A 129 -10.59 -10.45 11.80
CA PRO A 129 -9.48 -10.27 10.88
C PRO A 129 -8.42 -11.36 11.02
N THR A 130 -7.86 -11.79 9.89
CA THR A 130 -6.88 -12.89 9.88
C THR A 130 -5.48 -12.40 10.22
N TYR A 131 -5.03 -11.36 9.53
CA TYR A 131 -3.67 -10.82 9.72
C TYR A 131 -3.69 -9.35 10.10
N LYS A 132 -2.68 -8.95 10.89
CA LYS A 132 -2.42 -7.56 11.26
C LYS A 132 -1.08 -7.09 10.68
N GLY A 133 -1.05 -5.85 10.20
CA GLY A 133 0.20 -5.21 9.79
C GLY A 133 0.50 -5.26 8.28
N VAL A 134 -0.35 -5.88 7.46
CA VAL A 134 -0.18 -5.98 5.99
C VAL A 134 0.07 -4.60 5.35
N GLY A 135 -0.79 -3.61 5.62
CA GLY A 135 -0.63 -2.26 5.06
C GLY A 135 0.65 -1.57 5.52
N ARG A 136 1.10 -1.80 6.78
CA ARG A 136 2.38 -1.28 7.27
C ARG A 136 3.57 -1.93 6.54
N LEU A 137 3.54 -3.25 6.34
CA LEU A 137 4.61 -3.96 5.61
C LEU A 137 4.73 -3.47 4.17
N LEU A 138 3.62 -3.33 3.44
CA LEU A 138 3.62 -2.76 2.10
C LEU A 138 4.16 -1.33 2.09
N PHE A 139 3.74 -0.49 3.03
CA PHE A 139 4.25 0.88 3.13
C PHE A 139 5.76 0.90 3.41
N MET A 140 6.26 0.03 4.30
CA MET A 140 7.69 -0.09 4.56
C MET A 140 8.48 -0.57 3.32
N THR A 141 7.87 -1.38 2.47
CA THR A 141 8.45 -1.75 1.16
C THR A 141 8.62 -0.52 0.28
N ALA A 142 7.63 0.39 0.22
CA ALA A 142 7.77 1.65 -0.50
C ALA A 142 8.89 2.54 0.09
N VAL A 143 9.04 2.58 1.42
CA VAL A 143 10.14 3.31 2.09
C VAL A 143 11.50 2.72 1.71
N SER A 144 11.63 1.38 1.69
CA SER A 144 12.86 0.70 1.26
C SER A 144 13.19 1.00 -0.20
N LEU A 145 12.19 0.91 -1.09
CA LEU A 145 12.36 1.29 -2.50
C LEU A 145 12.81 2.76 -2.64
N SER A 146 12.23 3.68 -1.86
CA SER A 146 12.64 5.09 -1.86
C SER A 146 14.10 5.29 -1.43
N ILE A 147 14.63 4.42 -0.58
CA ILE A 147 16.04 4.44 -0.18
C ILE A 147 16.91 3.88 -1.31
N GLU A 148 16.50 2.77 -1.94
CA GLU A 148 17.19 2.14 -3.07
C GLU A 148 17.29 3.08 -4.28
N GLU A 149 16.23 3.86 -4.56
CA GLU A 149 16.19 4.88 -5.61
C GLU A 149 16.90 6.19 -5.21
N GLU A 150 17.60 6.22 -4.08
CA GLU A 150 18.29 7.40 -3.53
C GLU A 150 17.36 8.58 -3.16
N PHE A 151 16.05 8.31 -2.95
CA PHE A 151 15.08 9.30 -2.53
C PHE A 151 14.98 9.42 -0.99
N ALA A 152 15.91 8.83 -0.26
CA ALA A 152 16.09 8.96 1.19
C ALA A 152 14.85 8.63 2.05
N GLY A 153 14.04 7.67 1.60
CA GLY A 153 12.84 7.20 2.30
C GLY A 153 11.60 8.09 2.14
N ARG A 154 11.65 9.14 1.32
CA ARG A 154 10.52 10.05 1.12
C ARG A 154 9.39 9.37 0.36
N ILE A 155 8.15 9.51 0.86
CA ILE A 155 6.93 8.95 0.28
C ILE A 155 5.87 10.05 0.18
N GLY A 156 5.09 10.04 -0.92
CA GLY A 156 3.89 10.85 -1.08
C GLY A 156 2.69 9.98 -1.42
N LEU A 157 1.48 10.38 -1.02
CA LEU A 157 0.24 9.71 -1.40
C LEU A 157 -0.99 10.59 -1.19
N HIS A 158 -2.07 10.30 -1.95
CA HIS A 158 -3.41 10.78 -1.65
C HIS A 158 -4.21 9.68 -0.98
N SER A 159 -4.78 9.98 0.18
CA SER A 159 -5.50 9.02 1.01
C SER A 159 -6.99 9.01 0.73
N LEU A 160 -7.58 7.83 0.63
CA LEU A 160 -9.02 7.67 0.82
C LEU A 160 -9.40 8.10 2.24
N PRO A 161 -10.61 8.69 2.46
CA PRO A 161 -11.04 9.17 3.77
C PRO A 161 -10.93 8.15 4.89
N GLY A 162 -11.32 6.90 4.64
CA GLY A 162 -11.24 5.80 5.62
C GLY A 162 -9.82 5.42 6.04
N ALA A 163 -8.79 5.76 5.24
CA ALA A 163 -7.40 5.45 5.53
C ALA A 163 -6.59 6.62 6.13
N GLU A 164 -7.14 7.84 6.19
CA GLU A 164 -6.41 9.02 6.69
C GLU A 164 -5.81 8.82 8.10
N ALA A 165 -6.58 8.20 9.01
CA ALA A 165 -6.12 7.93 10.37
C ALA A 165 -4.91 6.97 10.42
N PHE A 166 -4.82 6.03 9.49
CA PHE A 166 -3.68 5.14 9.38
C PHE A 166 -2.41 5.91 9.00
N TYR A 167 -2.45 6.76 7.99
CA TYR A 167 -1.30 7.54 7.55
C TYR A 167 -0.86 8.56 8.59
N ARG A 168 -1.83 9.28 9.19
CA ARG A 168 -1.54 10.30 10.20
C ARG A 168 -1.04 9.70 11.51
N ASN A 169 -1.75 8.71 12.06
CA ASN A 169 -1.54 8.26 13.44
C ASN A 169 -0.63 7.03 13.56
N ARG A 170 -0.61 6.14 12.55
CA ARG A 170 0.20 4.92 12.59
C ARG A 170 1.53 5.05 11.87
N LEU A 171 1.57 5.85 10.81
CA LEU A 171 2.78 6.07 10.02
C LEU A 171 3.42 7.44 10.29
N ASN A 172 2.76 8.29 11.08
CA ASN A 172 3.23 9.64 11.46
C ASN A 172 3.61 10.50 10.24
N MET A 173 2.84 10.38 9.14
CA MET A 173 3.03 11.20 7.94
C MET A 173 2.51 12.62 8.16
N THR A 174 3.14 13.59 7.51
CA THR A 174 2.69 14.97 7.50
C THR A 174 1.44 15.12 6.64
N ASP A 175 0.37 15.64 7.24
CA ASP A 175 -0.86 15.99 6.56
C ASP A 175 -0.68 17.33 5.82
N MET A 176 -0.68 17.29 4.49
CA MET A 176 -0.48 18.44 3.62
C MET A 176 -1.80 19.12 3.19
N GLY A 177 -2.94 18.64 3.73
CA GLY A 177 -4.25 19.16 3.39
C GLY A 177 -4.92 18.44 2.21
N LYS A 178 -6.11 18.93 1.85
CA LYS A 178 -6.86 18.41 0.71
C LYS A 178 -6.33 18.97 -0.60
N ASP A 179 -6.37 18.16 -1.65
CA ASP A 179 -5.91 18.50 -2.98
C ASP A 179 -7.06 18.47 -4.00
N ASP A 180 -7.51 19.64 -4.41
CA ASP A 180 -8.63 19.80 -5.35
C ASP A 180 -8.35 19.17 -6.72
N ALA A 181 -7.07 19.12 -7.13
CA ALA A 181 -6.65 18.48 -8.37
C ALA A 181 -6.75 16.94 -8.32
N TYR A 182 -6.89 16.36 -7.12
CA TYR A 182 -6.99 14.92 -6.88
C TYR A 182 -8.29 14.56 -6.15
N GLN A 183 -9.44 14.90 -6.73
CA GLN A 183 -10.78 14.57 -6.21
C GLN A 183 -10.98 15.02 -4.75
N ASN A 184 -10.29 16.10 -4.34
CA ASN A 184 -10.32 16.61 -2.98
C ASN A 184 -9.85 15.59 -1.92
N LEU A 185 -9.05 14.59 -2.32
CA LEU A 185 -8.40 13.65 -1.40
C LEU A 185 -7.31 14.37 -0.60
N ARG A 186 -7.06 13.87 0.60
CA ARG A 186 -6.03 14.42 1.48
C ARG A 186 -4.65 13.89 1.08
N TYR A 187 -3.71 14.83 0.88
CA TYR A 187 -2.34 14.51 0.55
C TYR A 187 -1.48 14.36 1.80
N PHE A 188 -0.70 13.29 1.86
CA PHE A 188 0.24 13.00 2.93
C PHE A 188 1.65 12.83 2.38
N GLU A 189 2.65 13.32 3.13
CA GLU A 189 4.06 13.05 2.86
C GLU A 189 4.79 12.50 4.08
N LEU A 190 5.72 11.58 3.83
CA LEU A 190 6.73 11.11 4.76
C LEU A 190 8.05 11.80 4.41
N SER A 191 8.57 12.64 5.32
CA SER A 191 9.89 13.25 5.16
C SER A 191 11.01 12.25 5.43
N THR A 192 12.25 12.58 5.05
CA THR A 192 13.43 11.78 5.37
C THR A 192 13.59 11.56 6.89
N THR A 193 13.30 12.57 7.69
CA THR A 193 13.36 12.49 9.15
C THR A 193 12.35 11.50 9.70
N GLN A 194 11.09 11.59 9.23
CA GLN A 194 10.02 10.66 9.61
C GLN A 194 10.30 9.22 9.15
N ALA A 195 10.85 9.04 7.94
CA ALA A 195 11.25 7.72 7.43
C ALA A 195 12.28 7.04 8.34
N ARG A 196 13.31 7.77 8.76
CA ARG A 196 14.32 7.26 9.72
C ARG A 196 13.71 6.87 11.05
N GLN A 197 12.80 7.69 11.61
CA GLN A 197 12.09 7.37 12.85
C GLN A 197 11.21 6.12 12.68
N LEU A 198 10.50 5.99 11.56
CA LEU A 198 9.65 4.85 11.28
C LEU A 198 10.45 3.53 11.15
N ILE A 199 11.65 3.58 10.56
CA ILE A 199 12.57 2.44 10.44
C ILE A 199 13.15 2.08 11.82
N ALA A 200 13.51 3.07 12.64
CA ALA A 200 14.06 2.86 13.98
C ALA A 200 13.02 2.31 14.96
N ALA A 201 11.74 2.64 14.77
CA ALA A 201 10.63 2.12 15.56
C ALA A 201 10.29 0.69 15.11
N ARG A 202 11.17 -0.29 15.46
CA ARG A 202 10.88 -1.73 15.21
C ARG A 202 9.59 -2.12 15.94
N PRO A 203 8.80 -3.05 15.36
CA PRO A 203 7.62 -3.59 16.03
C PRO A 203 7.98 -4.34 17.30
#